data_7f2875fca819ae03d666e9f8276e685a
#
_entry.id   7f2875fca819ae03d666e9f8276e685a
#
_cell.length_a   1.000
_cell.length_b   1.000
_cell.length_c   1.000
_cell.angle_alpha   90.00
_cell.angle_beta   90.00
_cell.angle_gamma   90.00
#
_symmetry.space_group_name_H-M   'P 1'
#
loop_
_entity.id
_entity.type
_entity.pdbx_description
1 polymer ?
#
loop_
_entity_poly.entity_id
_entity_poly.type
_entity_poly.pdbx_seq_one_letter_code
_entity_poly.pdbx_strand_id
1 'polypeptide(L)'
;MSIKLSKKKIYSLNELSTITKKLKSNKKKIVLCHGVFDLLHMGHIKHFQEAKKEGDILIVSITADEFVHKGPNRPYFNTYLRLEALASISLIDYVTISNDVNAINVIKKLMPDIYFKGDEYKDNNRDVTGMIKKEKAAIKSLGGKIKFSDEITFSSSAILNKYGKGLTLAQKSLINKLKKKFSFTDIKKKIDSLYNLKVLIIGETIIDEYVFCEALGKSGKEPVLVFKDFGREKYLGGVLAISRHLSSFCKNLSVLSMLGSDNSEKIFIKKKIEKNIKISFIRKKNSPTIVKKRYIDRVDNRKVFGIYSLNDSFVSLSEEESIIGQLKGIKRKYDLVIVADYGHGMITPRIAKFLSKEKNFL
;
A
#
# COMPACT_ATOMS: atom_id res chain seq x y z
N MET A 1 -28.54 4.96 16.21
CA MET A 1 -27.92 4.94 17.55
C MET A 1 -26.57 4.20 17.63
N SER A 2 -26.26 3.26 16.73
CA SER A 2 -25.02 2.42 16.78
C SER A 2 -23.72 3.12 16.36
N ILE A 3 -23.75 4.11 15.45
CA ILE A 3 -22.55 4.77 14.89
C ILE A 3 -21.81 5.65 15.91
N LYS A 4 -22.47 6.15 16.96
CA LYS A 4 -21.81 6.94 18.03
C LYS A 4 -21.01 6.10 19.03
N LEU A 5 -21.32 4.82 19.20
CA LEU A 5 -20.64 3.92 20.16
C LEU A 5 -19.29 3.43 19.66
N SER A 6 -19.13 3.18 18.35
CA SER A 6 -17.86 2.69 17.77
C SER A 6 -16.75 3.75 17.83
N LYS A 7 -17.08 5.04 17.63
CA LYS A 7 -16.10 6.14 17.70
C LYS A 7 -15.50 6.36 19.09
N LYS A 8 -16.15 5.91 20.17
CA LYS A 8 -15.65 6.03 21.55
C LYS A 8 -14.53 5.04 21.88
N LYS A 9 -14.25 4.05 21.02
CA LYS A 9 -13.22 3.03 21.28
C LYS A 9 -11.94 3.22 20.45
N ILE A 10 -11.96 4.09 19.43
CA ILE A 10 -10.84 4.30 18.52
C ILE A 10 -9.99 5.46 19.01
N TYR A 11 -8.73 5.18 19.33
CA TYR A 11 -7.76 6.15 19.84
C TYR A 11 -6.46 6.07 19.06
N SER A 12 -5.76 7.19 18.94
CA SER A 12 -4.37 7.17 18.52
C SER A 12 -3.50 6.42 19.51
N LEU A 13 -2.37 5.90 19.09
CA LEU A 13 -1.46 5.15 19.96
C LEU A 13 -0.95 6.01 21.13
N ASN A 14 -0.80 7.33 20.94
CA ASN A 14 -0.36 8.25 22.00
C ASN A 14 -1.45 8.48 23.04
N GLU A 15 -2.68 8.75 22.63
CA GLU A 15 -3.82 8.89 23.53
C GLU A 15 -4.04 7.60 24.33
N LEU A 16 -4.00 6.46 23.63
CA LEU A 16 -4.19 5.15 24.26
C LEU A 16 -3.08 4.84 25.27
N SER A 17 -1.84 5.27 25.02
CA SER A 17 -0.75 5.15 26.00
C SER A 17 -1.03 5.90 27.31
N THR A 18 -1.65 7.07 27.24
CA THR A 18 -2.06 7.81 28.43
C THR A 18 -3.20 7.09 29.17
N ILE A 19 -4.18 6.58 28.43
CA ILE A 19 -5.29 5.79 28.98
C ILE A 19 -4.77 4.52 29.69
N THR A 20 -3.86 3.78 29.06
CA THR A 20 -3.32 2.54 29.63
C THR A 20 -2.55 2.79 30.93
N LYS A 21 -1.79 3.88 31.04
CA LYS A 21 -1.13 4.27 32.30
C LYS A 21 -2.13 4.47 33.45
N LYS A 22 -3.25 5.18 33.17
CA LYS A 22 -4.32 5.39 34.17
C LYS A 22 -5.04 4.07 34.50
N LEU A 23 -5.26 3.18 33.52
CA LEU A 23 -5.86 1.88 33.79
C LEU A 23 -4.97 1.01 34.69
N LYS A 24 -3.66 1.02 34.45
CA LYS A 24 -2.69 0.31 35.28
C LYS A 24 -2.58 0.85 36.71
N SER A 25 -2.63 2.18 36.90
CA SER A 25 -2.69 2.75 38.26
C SER A 25 -3.92 2.28 39.02
N ASN A 26 -5.02 1.97 38.30
CA ASN A 26 -6.23 1.37 38.85
C ASN A 26 -6.18 -0.18 38.89
N LYS A 27 -4.98 -0.77 38.81
CA LYS A 27 -4.74 -2.23 38.85
C LYS A 27 -5.49 -3.04 37.79
N LYS A 28 -5.88 -2.41 36.67
CA LYS A 28 -6.53 -3.10 35.53
C LYS A 28 -5.52 -3.86 34.70
N LYS A 29 -5.80 -5.13 34.44
CA LYS A 29 -4.96 -6.01 33.65
C LYS A 29 -5.26 -5.84 32.17
N ILE A 30 -4.24 -5.48 31.37
CA ILE A 30 -4.35 -5.12 29.97
C ILE A 30 -3.91 -6.28 29.07
N VAL A 31 -4.76 -6.68 28.15
CA VAL A 31 -4.48 -7.66 27.10
C VAL A 31 -4.40 -6.95 25.76
N LEU A 32 -3.36 -7.22 24.99
CA LEU A 32 -3.14 -6.69 23.65
C LEU A 32 -3.22 -7.82 22.63
N CYS A 33 -4.09 -7.67 21.62
CA CYS A 33 -4.04 -8.41 20.37
C CYS A 33 -3.52 -7.49 19.27
N HIS A 34 -2.69 -8.03 18.35
CA HIS A 34 -2.20 -7.31 17.18
C HIS A 34 -2.27 -8.17 15.94
N GLY A 35 -2.73 -7.57 14.84
CA GLY A 35 -2.81 -8.23 13.54
C GLY A 35 -3.35 -7.34 12.44
N VAL A 36 -3.54 -7.89 11.25
CA VAL A 36 -4.15 -7.17 10.12
C VAL A 36 -5.67 -7.12 10.26
N PHE A 37 -6.31 -8.20 10.72
CA PHE A 37 -7.76 -8.34 10.92
C PHE A 37 -8.58 -7.88 9.70
N ASP A 38 -8.17 -8.35 8.51
CA ASP A 38 -8.70 -7.87 7.23
C ASP A 38 -10.18 -8.30 7.02
N LEU A 39 -10.44 -9.60 6.96
CA LEU A 39 -11.80 -10.15 6.91
C LEU A 39 -12.13 -10.80 8.24
N LEU A 40 -12.97 -10.13 9.04
CA LEU A 40 -13.40 -10.67 10.32
C LEU A 40 -14.26 -11.93 10.11
N HIS A 41 -13.97 -12.97 10.87
CA HIS A 41 -14.69 -14.24 10.88
C HIS A 41 -14.72 -14.82 12.28
N MET A 42 -15.47 -15.92 12.47
CA MET A 42 -15.65 -16.55 13.79
C MET A 42 -14.36 -16.89 14.52
N GLY A 43 -13.29 -17.24 13.80
CA GLY A 43 -11.97 -17.47 14.41
C GLY A 43 -11.41 -16.23 15.11
N HIS A 44 -11.59 -15.03 14.52
CA HIS A 44 -11.21 -13.78 15.20
C HIS A 44 -12.08 -13.51 16.43
N ILE A 45 -13.40 -13.75 16.34
CA ILE A 45 -14.31 -13.55 17.48
C ILE A 45 -13.92 -14.46 18.64
N LYS A 46 -13.66 -15.74 18.38
CA LYS A 46 -13.20 -16.68 19.40
C LYS A 46 -11.85 -16.26 20.00
N HIS A 47 -10.90 -15.85 19.16
CA HIS A 47 -9.62 -15.31 19.59
C HIS A 47 -9.81 -14.12 20.56
N PHE A 48 -10.71 -13.19 20.26
CA PHE A 48 -11.01 -12.06 21.16
C PHE A 48 -11.75 -12.51 22.42
N GLN A 49 -12.60 -13.54 22.37
CA GLN A 49 -13.24 -14.12 23.54
C GLN A 49 -12.22 -14.73 24.50
N GLU A 50 -11.27 -15.49 23.98
CA GLU A 50 -10.17 -16.06 24.80
C GLU A 50 -9.28 -14.98 25.35
N ALA A 51 -8.86 -14.02 24.52
CA ALA A 51 -8.05 -12.90 24.95
C ALA A 51 -8.72 -12.07 26.07
N LYS A 52 -10.03 -11.84 25.96
CA LYS A 52 -10.78 -11.08 26.99
C LYS A 52 -10.84 -11.78 28.34
N LYS A 53 -10.83 -13.12 28.40
CA LYS A 53 -10.78 -13.89 29.65
C LYS A 53 -9.46 -13.71 30.42
N GLU A 54 -8.42 -13.27 29.73
CA GLU A 54 -7.07 -13.13 30.28
C GLU A 54 -6.85 -11.82 31.05
N GLY A 55 -7.75 -10.83 30.93
CA GLY A 55 -7.63 -9.56 31.62
C GLY A 55 -8.88 -8.70 31.59
N ASP A 56 -8.81 -7.55 32.26
CA ASP A 56 -9.94 -6.63 32.40
C ASP A 56 -10.21 -5.85 31.11
N ILE A 57 -9.13 -5.47 30.40
CA ILE A 57 -9.16 -4.56 29.26
C ILE A 57 -8.56 -5.27 28.04
N LEU A 58 -9.33 -5.38 26.96
CA LEU A 58 -8.86 -5.89 25.68
C LEU A 58 -8.61 -4.74 24.71
N ILE A 59 -7.37 -4.59 24.30
CA ILE A 59 -6.93 -3.65 23.29
C ILE A 59 -6.60 -4.42 22.01
N VAL A 60 -7.09 -3.94 20.88
CA VAL A 60 -6.72 -4.49 19.57
C VAL A 60 -6.00 -3.42 18.76
N SER A 61 -4.80 -3.72 18.30
CA SER A 61 -4.08 -2.87 17.34
C SER A 61 -4.06 -3.50 15.95
N ILE A 62 -4.25 -2.68 14.92
CA ILE A 62 -4.19 -3.13 13.53
C ILE A 62 -3.00 -2.55 12.80
N THR A 63 -2.41 -3.33 11.91
CA THR A 63 -1.39 -2.85 10.97
C THR A 63 -2.04 -1.94 9.93
N ALA A 64 -1.51 -0.72 9.74
CA ALA A 64 -1.97 0.18 8.68
C ALA A 64 -1.70 -0.40 7.29
N ASP A 65 -2.50 0.00 6.28
CA ASP A 65 -2.49 -0.60 4.94
C ASP A 65 -1.11 -0.60 4.29
N GLU A 66 -0.36 0.49 4.43
CA GLU A 66 0.99 0.66 3.88
C GLU A 66 2.04 -0.31 4.46
N PHE A 67 1.75 -0.93 5.62
CA PHE A 67 2.64 -1.89 6.31
C PHE A 67 2.15 -3.34 6.18
N VAL A 68 1.08 -3.60 5.41
CA VAL A 68 0.56 -4.95 5.19
C VAL A 68 1.24 -5.61 4.00
N HIS A 69 2.08 -6.61 4.23
CA HIS A 69 2.81 -7.36 3.19
C HIS A 69 2.23 -8.77 2.99
N LYS A 70 0.92 -8.87 2.71
CA LYS A 70 0.22 -10.15 2.51
C LYS A 70 -0.08 -10.50 1.05
N GLY A 71 0.61 -9.85 0.10
CA GLY A 71 0.44 -10.06 -1.34
C GLY A 71 -0.51 -9.06 -2.00
N PRO A 72 -0.73 -9.16 -3.33
CA PRO A 72 -1.54 -8.22 -4.09
C PRO A 72 -2.99 -8.20 -3.61
N ASN A 73 -3.61 -7.02 -3.66
CA ASN A 73 -4.98 -6.76 -3.19
C ASN A 73 -5.22 -7.06 -1.70
N ARG A 74 -4.19 -6.88 -0.87
CA ARG A 74 -4.28 -7.02 0.59
C ARG A 74 -3.76 -5.77 1.30
N PRO A 75 -4.47 -5.30 2.33
CA PRO A 75 -5.73 -5.82 2.88
C PRO A 75 -6.91 -5.57 1.93
N TYR A 76 -7.98 -6.37 2.05
CA TYR A 76 -9.21 -6.20 1.28
C TYR A 76 -9.99 -4.96 1.73
N PHE A 77 -10.09 -4.77 3.05
CA PHE A 77 -10.67 -3.59 3.67
C PHE A 77 -9.55 -2.63 4.12
N ASN A 78 -9.74 -1.34 3.83
CA ASN A 78 -8.80 -0.32 4.27
C ASN A 78 -8.75 -0.20 5.81
N THR A 79 -7.71 0.46 6.30
CA THR A 79 -7.45 0.64 7.74
C THR A 79 -8.68 1.15 8.50
N TYR A 80 -9.42 2.13 7.95
CA TYR A 80 -10.56 2.73 8.64
C TYR A 80 -11.73 1.76 8.79
N LEU A 81 -12.06 1.01 7.75
CA LEU A 81 -13.12 -0.01 7.81
C LEU A 81 -12.78 -1.13 8.79
N ARG A 82 -11.52 -1.54 8.83
CA ARG A 82 -11.04 -2.55 9.78
C ARG A 82 -11.12 -2.06 11.22
N LEU A 83 -10.77 -0.79 11.47
CA LEU A 83 -10.92 -0.15 12.79
C LEU A 83 -12.38 -0.09 13.22
N GLU A 84 -13.28 0.38 12.36
CA GLU A 84 -14.71 0.50 12.66
C GLU A 84 -15.35 -0.87 12.95
N ALA A 85 -14.99 -1.88 12.15
CA ALA A 85 -15.46 -3.25 12.35
C ALA A 85 -15.03 -3.80 13.72
N LEU A 86 -13.76 -3.62 14.10
CA LEU A 86 -13.26 -4.05 15.41
C LEU A 86 -13.87 -3.26 16.57
N ALA A 87 -14.02 -1.94 16.43
CA ALA A 87 -14.63 -1.09 17.45
C ALA A 87 -16.12 -1.43 17.68
N SER A 88 -16.79 -2.03 16.70
CA SER A 88 -18.17 -2.49 16.81
C SER A 88 -18.32 -3.79 17.61
N ILE A 89 -17.23 -4.51 17.88
CA ILE A 89 -17.24 -5.73 18.68
C ILE A 89 -17.28 -5.37 20.16
N SER A 90 -18.30 -5.87 20.89
CA SER A 90 -18.51 -5.57 22.32
C SER A 90 -17.36 -6.00 23.22
N LEU A 91 -16.68 -7.10 22.87
CA LEU A 91 -15.56 -7.66 23.64
C LEU A 91 -14.32 -6.74 23.66
N ILE A 92 -14.16 -5.88 22.67
CA ILE A 92 -12.99 -5.02 22.50
C ILE A 92 -13.27 -3.69 23.19
N ASP A 93 -12.38 -3.29 24.11
CA ASP A 93 -12.51 -2.03 24.83
C ASP A 93 -11.90 -0.86 24.06
N TYR A 94 -10.73 -1.06 23.43
CA TYR A 94 -10.02 -0.03 22.67
C TYR A 94 -9.41 -0.59 21.39
N VAL A 95 -9.37 0.26 20.35
CA VAL A 95 -8.74 -0.05 19.08
C VAL A 95 -7.77 1.05 18.70
N THR A 96 -6.61 0.68 18.13
CA THR A 96 -5.60 1.64 17.65
C THR A 96 -4.90 1.15 16.38
N ILE A 97 -4.20 2.06 15.71
CA ILE A 97 -3.42 1.77 14.49
C ILE A 97 -1.94 1.61 14.86
N SER A 98 -1.29 0.61 14.29
CA SER A 98 0.15 0.47 14.24
C SER A 98 0.67 0.90 12.87
N ASN A 99 1.52 1.92 12.84
CA ASN A 99 2.24 2.36 11.66
C ASN A 99 3.61 1.65 11.56
N ASP A 100 3.60 0.33 11.73
CA ASP A 100 4.77 -0.52 11.67
C ASP A 100 4.35 -1.92 11.21
N VAL A 101 5.29 -2.67 10.62
CA VAL A 101 5.10 -4.07 10.18
C VAL A 101 4.93 -5.06 11.35
N ASN A 102 5.22 -4.64 12.58
CA ASN A 102 5.19 -5.46 13.80
C ASN A 102 4.56 -4.72 14.98
N ALA A 103 4.37 -5.43 16.11
CA ALA A 103 3.74 -4.86 17.30
C ALA A 103 4.71 -4.22 18.30
N ILE A 104 6.03 -4.19 18.04
CA ILE A 104 7.04 -3.80 19.04
C ILE A 104 6.79 -2.39 19.58
N ASN A 105 6.52 -1.43 18.69
CA ASN A 105 6.23 -0.05 19.11
C ASN A 105 4.94 0.06 19.93
N VAL A 106 3.91 -0.67 19.54
CA VAL A 106 2.63 -0.75 20.26
C VAL A 106 2.84 -1.35 21.65
N ILE A 107 3.56 -2.48 21.73
CA ILE A 107 3.90 -3.15 23.00
C ILE A 107 4.66 -2.20 23.93
N LYS A 108 5.69 -1.50 23.44
CA LYS A 108 6.49 -0.56 24.22
C LYS A 108 5.68 0.63 24.74
N LYS A 109 4.75 1.16 23.93
CA LYS A 109 3.94 2.32 24.33
C LYS A 109 2.80 1.96 25.28
N LEU A 110 2.12 0.84 25.04
CA LEU A 110 0.96 0.43 25.84
C LEU A 110 1.33 -0.40 27.05
N MET A 111 2.51 -1.03 27.04
CA MET A 111 3.02 -1.90 28.12
C MET A 111 1.96 -2.91 28.61
N PRO A 112 1.38 -3.76 27.74
CA PRO A 112 0.33 -4.68 28.15
C PRO A 112 0.87 -5.74 29.13
N ASP A 113 -0.01 -6.27 29.98
CA ASP A 113 0.33 -7.37 30.89
C ASP A 113 0.39 -8.70 30.13
N ILE A 114 -0.47 -8.83 29.11
CA ILE A 114 -0.52 -9.99 28.23
C ILE A 114 -0.53 -9.53 26.76
N TYR A 115 0.36 -10.11 25.96
CA TYR A 115 0.31 -10.07 24.50
C TYR A 115 -0.27 -11.38 24.01
N PHE A 116 -1.49 -11.33 23.42
CA PHE A 116 -2.25 -12.51 23.03
C PHE A 116 -2.20 -12.71 21.50
N LYS A 117 -1.79 -13.90 21.04
CA LYS A 117 -1.58 -14.25 19.62
C LYS A 117 -2.33 -15.53 19.26
N GLY A 118 -2.52 -15.74 17.96
CA GLY A 118 -3.08 -16.97 17.43
C GLY A 118 -2.13 -18.17 17.60
N ASP A 119 -2.69 -19.37 17.57
CA ASP A 119 -1.96 -20.62 17.70
C ASP A 119 -0.87 -20.82 16.65
N GLU A 120 -1.06 -20.29 15.45
CA GLU A 120 -0.09 -20.33 14.35
C GLU A 120 1.27 -19.71 14.70
N TYR A 121 1.34 -18.87 15.74
CA TYR A 121 2.58 -18.23 16.23
C TYR A 121 3.25 -18.98 17.38
N LYS A 122 2.71 -20.12 17.83
CA LYS A 122 3.39 -21.00 18.80
C LYS A 122 4.68 -21.53 18.24
N ASP A 123 4.65 -22.01 17.00
CA ASP A 123 5.80 -22.48 16.24
C ASP A 123 6.46 -21.30 15.49
N ASN A 124 7.70 -20.97 15.86
CA ASN A 124 8.45 -19.90 15.21
C ASN A 124 8.70 -20.14 13.71
N ASN A 125 8.62 -21.39 13.22
CA ASN A 125 8.80 -21.73 11.80
C ASN A 125 7.56 -21.40 10.95
N ARG A 126 6.40 -21.18 11.58
CA ARG A 126 5.15 -20.79 10.91
C ARG A 126 4.93 -19.28 10.85
N ASP A 127 5.80 -18.50 11.50
CA ASP A 127 5.73 -17.04 11.45
C ASP A 127 6.23 -16.50 10.10
N VAL A 128 5.30 -16.19 9.22
CA VAL A 128 5.57 -15.64 7.87
C VAL A 128 6.32 -14.29 7.96
N THR A 129 6.19 -13.56 9.05
CA THR A 129 6.84 -12.24 9.24
C THR A 129 8.22 -12.34 9.87
N GLY A 130 8.55 -13.45 10.54
CA GLY A 130 9.79 -13.66 11.29
C GLY A 130 9.95 -12.73 12.50
N MET A 131 8.90 -11.98 12.88
CA MET A 131 8.97 -10.94 13.91
C MET A 131 8.57 -11.40 15.30
N ILE A 132 7.92 -12.58 15.45
CA ILE A 132 7.41 -13.08 16.72
C ILE A 132 8.49 -13.19 17.79
N LYS A 133 9.73 -13.56 17.44
CA LYS A 133 10.85 -13.64 18.39
C LYS A 133 11.16 -12.27 19.02
N LYS A 134 11.15 -11.21 18.20
CA LYS A 134 11.41 -9.83 18.65
C LYS A 134 10.25 -9.30 19.48
N GLU A 135 9.01 -9.62 19.12
CA GLU A 135 7.80 -9.26 19.90
C GLU A 135 7.79 -9.98 21.26
N LYS A 136 8.16 -11.28 21.31
CA LYS A 136 8.34 -12.05 22.56
C LYS A 136 9.39 -11.41 23.47
N ALA A 137 10.50 -10.95 22.92
CA ALA A 137 11.54 -10.26 23.70
C ALA A 137 11.05 -8.92 24.22
N ALA A 138 10.35 -8.13 23.38
CA ALA A 138 9.82 -6.83 23.76
C ALA A 138 8.80 -6.92 24.90
N ILE A 139 7.86 -7.86 24.87
CA ILE A 139 6.88 -8.01 25.95
C ILE A 139 7.53 -8.48 27.26
N LYS A 140 8.48 -9.42 27.18
CA LYS A 140 9.20 -9.92 28.34
C LYS A 140 10.04 -8.84 29.02
N SER A 141 10.72 -7.98 28.25
CA SER A 141 11.53 -6.87 28.81
C SER A 141 10.71 -5.85 29.59
N LEU A 142 9.39 -5.83 29.40
CA LEU A 142 8.45 -4.95 30.09
C LEU A 142 7.70 -5.66 31.25
N GLY A 143 8.10 -6.90 31.59
CA GLY A 143 7.46 -7.69 32.63
C GLY A 143 6.13 -8.35 32.22
N GLY A 144 5.70 -8.20 30.97
CA GLY A 144 4.49 -8.84 30.46
C GLY A 144 4.71 -10.28 29.98
N LYS A 145 3.61 -10.96 29.69
CA LYS A 145 3.60 -12.37 29.22
C LYS A 145 3.01 -12.45 27.83
N ILE A 146 3.51 -13.42 27.02
CA ILE A 146 2.84 -13.81 25.77
C ILE A 146 1.98 -15.04 26.02
N LYS A 147 0.76 -15.04 25.48
CA LYS A 147 -0.14 -16.18 25.46
C LYS A 147 -0.65 -16.44 24.06
N PHE A 148 -1.11 -17.66 23.81
CA PHE A 148 -1.60 -18.11 22.51
C PHE A 148 -2.99 -18.70 22.67
N SER A 149 -3.84 -18.52 21.63
CA SER A 149 -5.13 -19.20 21.58
C SER A 149 -4.96 -20.72 21.46
N ASP A 150 -5.90 -21.47 22.00
CA ASP A 150 -5.91 -22.94 21.89
C ASP A 150 -6.85 -23.44 20.79
N GLU A 151 -7.65 -22.57 20.18
CA GLU A 151 -8.62 -22.96 19.15
C GLU A 151 -8.04 -22.91 17.74
N ILE A 152 -8.59 -23.78 16.85
CA ILE A 152 -8.25 -23.86 15.43
C ILE A 152 -8.54 -22.52 14.74
N THR A 153 -7.49 -21.86 14.28
CA THR A 153 -7.59 -20.59 13.56
C THR A 153 -8.01 -20.80 12.12
N PHE A 154 -9.21 -20.35 11.76
CA PHE A 154 -9.55 -20.13 10.36
C PHE A 154 -8.79 -18.91 9.86
N SER A 155 -7.86 -19.08 8.93
CA SER A 155 -7.16 -17.91 8.37
C SER A 155 -8.03 -17.23 7.32
N SER A 156 -8.16 -15.89 7.39
CA SER A 156 -8.79 -15.08 6.34
C SER A 156 -8.19 -15.37 4.97
N SER A 157 -6.89 -15.69 4.90
CA SER A 157 -6.21 -16.09 3.68
C SER A 157 -6.72 -17.42 3.14
N ALA A 158 -7.00 -18.41 3.99
CA ALA A 158 -7.58 -19.70 3.56
C ALA A 158 -9.01 -19.53 3.05
N ILE A 159 -9.81 -18.69 3.70
CA ILE A 159 -11.18 -18.37 3.26
C ILE A 159 -11.14 -17.67 1.89
N LEU A 160 -10.31 -16.67 1.71
CA LEU A 160 -10.17 -15.97 0.43
C LEU A 160 -9.59 -16.85 -0.67
N ASN A 161 -8.64 -17.74 -0.35
CA ASN A 161 -8.11 -18.69 -1.31
C ASN A 161 -9.14 -19.76 -1.71
N LYS A 162 -10.04 -20.11 -0.80
CA LYS A 162 -11.10 -21.12 -1.04
C LYS A 162 -12.34 -20.54 -1.72
N TYR A 163 -12.77 -19.33 -1.32
CA TYR A 163 -14.03 -18.71 -1.75
C TYR A 163 -13.84 -17.40 -2.54
N GLY A 164 -12.63 -16.79 -2.52
CA GLY A 164 -12.28 -15.65 -3.35
C GLY A 164 -12.25 -16.06 -4.83
N LYS A 165 -12.16 -15.08 -5.75
CA LYS A 165 -11.94 -15.35 -7.18
C LYS A 165 -10.58 -16.03 -7.35
N GLY A 166 -10.56 -17.36 -7.17
CA GLY A 166 -9.37 -18.16 -7.43
C GLY A 166 -8.92 -18.06 -8.89
N LEU A 167 -7.74 -18.57 -9.18
CA LEU A 167 -7.23 -18.64 -10.55
C LEU A 167 -8.24 -19.32 -11.47
N THR A 168 -8.53 -18.73 -12.62
CA THR A 168 -9.35 -19.34 -13.66
C THR A 168 -8.72 -20.65 -14.15
N LEU A 169 -9.50 -21.50 -14.78
CA LEU A 169 -9.00 -22.75 -15.38
C LEU A 169 -7.86 -22.48 -16.37
N ALA A 170 -7.97 -21.43 -17.16
CA ALA A 170 -6.93 -21.00 -18.11
C ALA A 170 -5.64 -20.60 -17.38
N GLN A 171 -5.73 -19.81 -16.30
CA GLN A 171 -4.57 -19.43 -15.48
C GLN A 171 -3.91 -20.65 -14.81
N LYS A 172 -4.70 -21.57 -14.26
CA LYS A 172 -4.18 -22.83 -13.68
C LYS A 172 -3.47 -23.68 -14.73
N SER A 173 -4.04 -23.82 -15.93
CA SER A 173 -3.45 -24.53 -17.05
C SER A 173 -2.10 -23.90 -17.46
N LEU A 174 -2.05 -22.57 -17.58
CA LEU A 174 -0.80 -21.85 -17.91
C LEU A 174 0.27 -22.05 -16.83
N ILE A 175 -0.09 -21.92 -15.55
CA ILE A 175 0.86 -22.14 -14.43
C ILE A 175 1.40 -23.58 -14.46
N ASN A 176 0.53 -24.57 -14.71
CA ASN A 176 0.97 -25.96 -14.80
C ASN A 176 1.93 -26.20 -15.99
N LYS A 177 1.67 -25.56 -17.14
CA LYS A 177 2.60 -25.60 -18.30
C LYS A 177 3.95 -24.96 -17.93
N LEU A 178 3.94 -23.80 -17.26
CA LEU A 178 5.16 -23.11 -16.84
C LEU A 178 5.96 -23.96 -15.82
N LYS A 179 5.29 -24.55 -14.82
CA LYS A 179 5.93 -25.44 -13.83
C LYS A 179 6.59 -26.67 -14.44
N LYS A 180 6.02 -27.22 -15.54
CA LYS A 180 6.62 -28.34 -16.28
C LYS A 180 7.86 -27.92 -17.09
N LYS A 181 7.91 -26.65 -17.54
CA LYS A 181 8.96 -26.14 -18.44
C LYS A 181 10.12 -25.50 -17.68
N PHE A 182 9.88 -24.89 -16.53
CA PHE A 182 10.86 -24.12 -15.78
C PHE A 182 10.83 -24.49 -14.30
N SER A 183 12.00 -24.73 -13.70
CA SER A 183 12.12 -24.82 -12.26
C SER A 183 12.06 -23.42 -11.62
N PHE A 184 11.79 -23.36 -10.31
CA PHE A 184 11.88 -22.10 -9.55
C PHE A 184 13.28 -21.47 -9.65
N THR A 185 14.33 -22.30 -9.64
CA THR A 185 15.72 -21.85 -9.77
C THR A 185 15.98 -21.21 -11.11
N ASP A 186 15.42 -21.75 -12.21
CA ASP A 186 15.56 -21.16 -13.55
C ASP A 186 14.89 -19.79 -13.64
N ILE A 187 13.66 -19.67 -13.09
CA ILE A 187 12.93 -18.40 -13.03
C ILE A 187 13.73 -17.40 -12.21
N LYS A 188 14.21 -17.79 -11.03
CA LYS A 188 15.02 -16.93 -10.16
C LYS A 188 16.28 -16.43 -10.85
N LYS A 189 17.06 -17.33 -11.49
CA LYS A 189 18.25 -16.96 -12.26
C LYS A 189 17.93 -15.94 -13.37
N LYS A 190 16.82 -16.12 -14.07
CA LYS A 190 16.35 -15.16 -15.08
C LYS A 190 16.05 -13.78 -14.48
N ILE A 191 15.36 -13.73 -13.35
CA ILE A 191 15.07 -12.48 -12.65
C ILE A 191 16.38 -11.83 -12.16
N ASP A 192 17.27 -12.61 -11.52
CA ASP A 192 18.54 -12.11 -11.01
C ASP A 192 19.45 -11.56 -12.14
N SER A 193 19.35 -12.12 -13.35
CA SER A 193 20.09 -11.62 -14.52
C SER A 193 19.69 -10.22 -14.98
N LEU A 194 18.49 -9.72 -14.59
CA LEU A 194 18.03 -8.39 -14.91
C LEU A 194 18.71 -7.30 -14.07
N TYR A 195 19.35 -7.68 -12.96
CA TYR A 195 19.87 -6.75 -11.94
C TYR A 195 20.86 -5.70 -12.51
N ASN A 196 21.73 -6.12 -13.43
CA ASN A 196 22.77 -5.26 -13.99
C ASN A 196 22.32 -4.50 -15.25
N LEU A 197 21.11 -4.74 -15.77
CA LEU A 197 20.62 -4.05 -16.95
C LEU A 197 20.56 -2.53 -16.71
N LYS A 198 21.05 -1.78 -17.70
CA LYS A 198 20.89 -0.33 -17.80
C LYS A 198 19.58 -0.05 -18.55
N VAL A 199 18.57 0.38 -17.84
CA VAL A 199 17.23 0.58 -18.42
C VAL A 199 16.90 2.07 -18.49
N LEU A 200 16.40 2.52 -19.65
CA LEU A 200 15.78 3.83 -19.82
C LEU A 200 14.27 3.67 -19.95
N ILE A 201 13.53 4.46 -19.20
CA ILE A 201 12.06 4.52 -19.25
C ILE A 201 11.67 5.91 -19.76
N ILE A 202 10.84 5.99 -20.78
CA ILE A 202 10.42 7.23 -21.43
C ILE A 202 8.90 7.32 -21.40
N GLY A 203 8.35 8.47 -20.99
CA GLY A 203 6.90 8.72 -21.02
C GLY A 203 6.46 9.73 -19.99
N GLU A 204 5.15 9.82 -19.77
CA GLU A 204 4.58 10.87 -18.94
C GLU A 204 4.65 10.56 -17.45
N THR A 205 5.00 11.59 -16.66
CA THR A 205 4.78 11.62 -15.22
C THR A 205 3.31 11.86 -14.95
N ILE A 206 2.71 10.98 -14.15
CA ILE A 206 1.35 11.13 -13.64
C ILE A 206 1.40 11.09 -12.11
N ILE A 207 0.66 11.96 -11.46
CA ILE A 207 0.41 11.87 -10.03
C ILE A 207 -1.02 11.40 -9.85
N ASP A 208 -1.19 10.24 -9.21
CA ASP A 208 -2.50 9.72 -8.81
C ASP A 208 -2.81 10.20 -7.40
N GLU A 209 -3.86 11.01 -7.25
CA GLU A 209 -4.35 11.48 -5.96
C GLU A 209 -5.71 10.84 -5.68
N TYR A 210 -5.84 10.19 -4.53
CA TYR A 210 -7.08 9.59 -4.04
C TYR A 210 -7.58 10.41 -2.86
N VAL A 211 -8.81 10.92 -2.97
CA VAL A 211 -9.50 11.67 -1.91
C VAL A 211 -10.59 10.77 -1.36
N PHE A 212 -10.45 10.35 -0.11
CA PHE A 212 -11.44 9.53 0.57
C PHE A 212 -12.57 10.40 1.08
N CYS A 213 -13.80 10.13 0.65
CA CYS A 213 -14.96 10.92 0.96
C CYS A 213 -16.17 10.04 1.32
N GLU A 214 -17.19 10.68 1.84
CA GLU A 214 -18.49 10.06 2.16
C GLU A 214 -19.60 11.01 1.72
N ALA A 215 -20.60 10.49 1.01
CA ALA A 215 -21.73 11.28 0.56
C ALA A 215 -22.59 11.73 1.74
N LEU A 216 -22.79 13.03 1.88
CA LEU A 216 -23.71 13.60 2.87
C LEU A 216 -25.14 13.78 2.32
N GLY A 217 -25.32 13.66 1.00
CA GLY A 217 -26.57 13.89 0.30
C GLY A 217 -26.58 15.20 -0.48
N LYS A 218 -27.77 15.72 -0.76
CA LYS A 218 -27.95 17.00 -1.45
C LYS A 218 -27.73 18.19 -0.51
N SER A 219 -27.14 19.26 -1.04
CA SER A 219 -27.10 20.55 -0.34
C SER A 219 -28.51 21.07 -0.06
N GLY A 220 -28.71 21.70 1.10
CA GLY A 220 -29.97 22.34 1.43
C GLY A 220 -30.26 23.67 0.66
N LYS A 221 -29.22 24.22 0.02
CA LYS A 221 -29.33 25.52 -0.70
C LYS A 221 -29.33 25.36 -2.22
N GLU A 222 -28.64 24.36 -2.75
CA GLU A 222 -28.47 24.15 -4.19
C GLU A 222 -28.56 22.65 -4.54
N PRO A 223 -28.98 22.28 -5.76
CA PRO A 223 -29.17 20.89 -6.15
C PRO A 223 -27.84 20.19 -6.47
N VAL A 224 -26.85 20.30 -5.57
CA VAL A 224 -25.53 19.68 -5.70
C VAL A 224 -25.32 18.59 -4.65
N LEU A 225 -24.55 17.58 -5.00
CA LEU A 225 -24.13 16.53 -4.06
C LEU A 225 -22.99 17.04 -3.19
N VAL A 226 -23.09 16.80 -1.89
CA VAL A 226 -22.09 17.19 -0.90
C VAL A 226 -21.38 15.97 -0.39
N PHE A 227 -20.06 16.05 -0.34
CA PHE A 227 -19.19 15.00 0.19
C PHE A 227 -18.36 15.55 1.35
N LYS A 228 -18.20 14.74 2.38
CA LYS A 228 -17.29 15.01 3.48
C LYS A 228 -15.91 14.46 3.15
N ASP A 229 -14.86 15.29 3.22
CA ASP A 229 -13.45 14.90 3.03
C ASP A 229 -12.92 14.23 4.32
N PHE A 230 -12.29 13.08 4.19
CA PHE A 230 -11.66 12.33 5.29
C PHE A 230 -10.15 12.25 5.17
N GLY A 231 -9.58 12.64 4.03
CA GLY A 231 -8.16 12.61 3.79
C GLY A 231 -7.81 12.23 2.37
N ARG A 232 -6.52 12.28 2.09
CA ARG A 232 -6.01 12.04 0.73
C ARG A 232 -4.69 11.32 0.73
N GLU A 233 -4.47 10.56 -0.33
CA GLU A 233 -3.22 9.85 -0.59
C GLU A 233 -2.74 10.19 -1.99
N LYS A 234 -1.42 10.39 -2.14
CA LYS A 234 -0.78 10.64 -3.42
C LYS A 234 0.19 9.53 -3.77
N TYR A 235 0.17 9.10 -5.02
CA TYR A 235 1.02 8.05 -5.56
C TYR A 235 1.73 8.51 -6.82
N LEU A 236 2.93 7.98 -7.04
CA LEU A 236 3.67 8.14 -8.28
C LEU A 236 3.06 7.21 -9.34
N GLY A 237 2.51 7.78 -10.40
CA GLY A 237 1.88 7.09 -11.52
C GLY A 237 2.68 7.24 -12.82
N GLY A 238 2.13 6.74 -13.93
CA GLY A 238 2.78 6.77 -15.23
C GLY A 238 4.15 6.10 -15.21
N VAL A 239 5.14 6.69 -15.86
CA VAL A 239 6.51 6.15 -15.91
C VAL A 239 7.16 6.04 -14.54
N LEU A 240 6.76 6.87 -13.57
CA LEU A 240 7.31 6.79 -12.22
C LEU A 240 6.86 5.52 -11.49
N ALA A 241 5.62 5.06 -11.70
CA ALA A 241 5.15 3.79 -11.18
C ALA A 241 5.93 2.63 -11.82
N ILE A 242 6.12 2.65 -13.16
CA ILE A 242 6.91 1.65 -13.87
C ILE A 242 8.34 1.60 -13.32
N SER A 243 8.97 2.76 -13.16
CA SER A 243 10.35 2.83 -12.64
C SER A 243 10.48 2.27 -11.23
N ARG A 244 9.50 2.52 -10.35
CA ARG A 244 9.45 1.95 -9.01
C ARG A 244 9.32 0.43 -9.02
N HIS A 245 8.47 -0.13 -9.88
CA HIS A 245 8.38 -1.58 -10.03
C HIS A 245 9.70 -2.19 -10.52
N LEU A 246 10.33 -1.56 -11.50
CA LEU A 246 11.61 -2.05 -12.04
C LEU A 246 12.78 -1.87 -11.07
N SER A 247 12.72 -0.92 -10.14
CA SER A 247 13.79 -0.70 -9.16
C SER A 247 14.05 -1.89 -8.25
N SER A 248 13.07 -2.80 -8.11
CA SER A 248 13.21 -4.05 -7.39
C SER A 248 14.00 -5.12 -8.17
N PHE A 249 14.14 -4.95 -9.49
CA PHE A 249 14.80 -5.93 -10.38
C PHE A 249 16.08 -5.40 -11.01
N CYS A 250 16.17 -4.09 -11.23
CA CYS A 250 17.28 -3.46 -11.95
C CYS A 250 17.94 -2.38 -11.09
N LYS A 251 19.27 -2.43 -11.00
CA LYS A 251 20.06 -1.46 -10.22
C LYS A 251 20.19 -0.10 -10.94
N ASN A 252 20.30 -0.09 -12.26
CA ASN A 252 20.64 1.08 -13.06
C ASN A 252 19.44 1.56 -13.88
N LEU A 253 18.60 2.40 -13.27
CA LEU A 253 17.42 2.93 -13.93
C LEU A 253 17.56 4.42 -14.24
N SER A 254 17.18 4.80 -15.46
CA SER A 254 17.04 6.18 -15.89
C SER A 254 15.62 6.42 -16.38
N VAL A 255 15.08 7.58 -16.08
CA VAL A 255 13.75 8.02 -16.53
C VAL A 255 13.89 9.33 -17.26
N LEU A 256 13.34 9.41 -18.47
CA LEU A 256 13.11 10.66 -19.19
C LEU A 256 11.62 10.93 -19.21
N SER A 257 11.17 11.99 -18.58
CA SER A 257 9.76 12.29 -18.44
C SER A 257 9.48 13.79 -18.58
N MET A 258 8.24 14.19 -18.45
CA MET A 258 7.86 15.60 -18.45
C MET A 258 7.13 16.00 -17.17
N LEU A 259 7.30 17.27 -16.80
CA LEU A 259 6.51 17.99 -15.80
C LEU A 259 5.86 19.21 -16.45
N GLY A 260 4.84 19.74 -15.81
CA GLY A 260 4.26 21.02 -16.17
C GLY A 260 5.18 22.21 -15.85
N SER A 261 4.69 23.41 -16.12
CA SER A 261 5.42 24.66 -15.87
C SER A 261 5.65 24.91 -14.39
N ASP A 262 4.75 24.43 -13.54
CA ASP A 262 4.84 24.53 -12.10
C ASP A 262 5.80 23.47 -11.51
N ASN A 263 6.31 23.75 -10.32
CA ASN A 263 7.16 22.81 -9.59
C ASN A 263 6.39 22.06 -8.49
N SER A 264 5.07 22.14 -8.48
CA SER A 264 4.23 21.70 -7.36
C SER A 264 4.50 20.26 -6.94
N GLU A 265 4.69 19.37 -7.91
CA GLU A 265 4.86 17.93 -7.63
C GLU A 265 6.34 17.48 -7.56
N LYS A 266 7.31 18.36 -7.88
CA LYS A 266 8.73 17.99 -7.91
C LYS A 266 9.26 17.55 -6.53
N ILE A 267 8.84 18.24 -5.47
CA ILE A 267 9.25 17.92 -4.10
C ILE A 267 8.68 16.57 -3.69
N PHE A 268 7.38 16.33 -4.01
CA PHE A 268 6.71 15.04 -3.74
C PHE A 268 7.42 13.90 -4.46
N ILE A 269 7.73 14.07 -5.76
CA ILE A 269 8.43 13.04 -6.55
C ILE A 269 9.80 12.74 -5.92
N LYS A 270 10.60 13.76 -5.63
CA LYS A 270 11.92 13.57 -5.01
C LYS A 270 11.87 12.82 -3.67
N LYS A 271 10.83 13.05 -2.89
CA LYS A 271 10.65 12.40 -1.58
C LYS A 271 10.23 10.91 -1.70
N LYS A 272 9.51 10.57 -2.76
CA LYS A 272 8.88 9.24 -2.90
C LYS A 272 9.59 8.30 -3.88
N ILE A 273 10.48 8.82 -4.72
CA ILE A 273 11.21 8.00 -5.70
C ILE A 273 12.41 7.29 -5.06
N GLU A 274 12.71 6.10 -5.53
CA GLU A 274 13.84 5.29 -5.06
C GLU A 274 15.18 5.90 -5.47
N LYS A 275 16.18 5.79 -4.59
CA LYS A 275 17.51 6.44 -4.77
C LYS A 275 18.31 5.92 -5.97
N ASN A 276 18.04 4.72 -6.44
CA ASN A 276 18.70 4.11 -7.60
C ASN A 276 18.10 4.54 -8.95
N ILE A 277 17.08 5.41 -8.95
CA ILE A 277 16.45 5.92 -10.17
C ILE A 277 16.96 7.32 -10.48
N LYS A 278 17.59 7.50 -11.65
CA LYS A 278 18.00 8.79 -12.18
C LYS A 278 16.90 9.37 -13.07
N ILE A 279 16.40 10.58 -12.75
CA ILE A 279 15.30 11.18 -13.51
C ILE A 279 15.75 12.47 -14.16
N SER A 280 15.44 12.60 -15.45
CA SER A 280 15.50 13.84 -16.23
C SER A 280 14.11 14.29 -16.62
N PHE A 281 13.79 15.55 -16.38
CA PHE A 281 12.49 16.12 -16.72
C PHE A 281 12.62 17.18 -17.81
N ILE A 282 11.77 17.06 -18.81
CA ILE A 282 11.44 18.15 -19.75
C ILE A 282 10.27 18.93 -19.13
N ARG A 283 10.27 20.24 -19.31
CA ARG A 283 9.16 21.10 -18.90
C ARG A 283 8.25 21.38 -20.06
N LYS A 284 6.99 20.98 -19.95
CA LYS A 284 5.94 21.33 -20.88
C LYS A 284 5.39 22.71 -20.51
N LYS A 285 5.66 23.70 -21.36
CA LYS A 285 5.19 25.09 -21.16
C LYS A 285 3.67 25.18 -21.17
N ASN A 286 3.12 26.11 -20.42
CA ASN A 286 1.68 26.39 -20.34
C ASN A 286 0.83 25.13 -20.05
N SER A 287 1.38 24.22 -19.28
CA SER A 287 0.73 22.98 -18.87
C SER A 287 0.91 22.72 -17.40
N PRO A 288 -0.10 22.19 -16.71
CA PRO A 288 0.11 21.66 -15.35
C PRO A 288 0.88 20.34 -15.40
N THR A 289 1.52 19.96 -14.31
CA THR A 289 1.89 18.55 -14.10
C THR A 289 0.63 17.71 -14.05
N ILE A 290 0.64 16.53 -14.71
CA ILE A 290 -0.56 15.69 -14.80
C ILE A 290 -0.90 15.15 -13.41
N VAL A 291 -2.06 15.55 -12.90
CA VAL A 291 -2.61 15.07 -11.63
C VAL A 291 -4.00 14.48 -11.92
N LYS A 292 -4.15 13.18 -11.63
CA LYS A 292 -5.44 12.48 -11.73
C LYS A 292 -6.02 12.30 -10.33
N LYS A 293 -6.83 13.26 -9.91
CA LYS A 293 -7.52 13.24 -8.62
C LYS A 293 -8.80 12.42 -8.73
N ARG A 294 -8.93 11.38 -7.90
CA ARG A 294 -10.09 10.49 -7.84
C ARG A 294 -10.70 10.51 -6.46
N TYR A 295 -11.98 10.76 -6.40
CA TYR A 295 -12.78 10.72 -5.18
C TYR A 295 -13.30 9.31 -4.97
N ILE A 296 -13.00 8.77 -3.81
CA ILE A 296 -13.27 7.37 -3.44
C ILE A 296 -14.26 7.37 -2.27
N ASP A 297 -15.35 6.65 -2.42
CA ASP A 297 -16.23 6.38 -1.28
C ASP A 297 -15.47 5.50 -0.28
N ARG A 298 -15.37 5.98 0.98
CA ARG A 298 -14.59 5.29 2.01
C ARG A 298 -15.25 3.99 2.50
N VAL A 299 -16.54 3.80 2.24
CA VAL A 299 -17.28 2.63 2.72
C VAL A 299 -17.01 1.42 1.83
N ASP A 300 -17.16 1.56 0.52
CA ASP A 300 -17.03 0.47 -0.44
C ASP A 300 -15.80 0.59 -1.36
N ASN A 301 -14.96 1.60 -1.15
CA ASN A 301 -13.78 1.93 -1.97
C ASN A 301 -14.10 2.17 -3.45
N ARG A 302 -15.36 2.51 -3.76
CA ARG A 302 -15.79 2.79 -5.13
C ARG A 302 -15.39 4.20 -5.55
N LYS A 303 -14.90 4.33 -6.77
CA LYS A 303 -14.67 5.64 -7.40
C LYS A 303 -16.01 6.33 -7.63
N VAL A 304 -16.17 7.53 -7.09
CA VAL A 304 -17.38 8.34 -7.22
C VAL A 304 -17.27 9.24 -8.45
N PHE A 305 -16.20 10.04 -8.54
CA PHE A 305 -15.87 10.90 -9.67
C PHE A 305 -14.38 11.21 -9.68
N GLY A 306 -13.91 11.89 -10.75
CA GLY A 306 -12.50 12.30 -10.86
C GLY A 306 -12.38 13.73 -11.41
N ILE A 307 -11.37 14.45 -10.94
CA ILE A 307 -10.96 15.76 -11.45
C ILE A 307 -9.51 15.64 -11.90
N TYR A 308 -9.26 15.89 -13.19
CA TYR A 308 -7.93 15.73 -13.78
C TYR A 308 -7.38 17.08 -14.22
N SER A 309 -6.18 17.40 -13.72
CA SER A 309 -5.37 18.52 -14.20
C SER A 309 -4.41 17.97 -15.23
N LEU A 310 -4.64 18.28 -16.50
CA LEU A 310 -3.83 17.77 -17.62
C LEU A 310 -3.95 18.67 -18.84
N ASN A 311 -3.00 18.52 -19.77
CA ASN A 311 -3.05 19.08 -21.11
C ASN A 311 -2.51 18.03 -22.07
N ASP A 312 -3.39 17.48 -22.92
CA ASP A 312 -3.10 16.37 -23.84
C ASP A 312 -2.49 16.81 -25.17
N SER A 313 -2.31 18.13 -25.40
CA SER A 313 -1.61 18.60 -26.59
C SER A 313 -0.20 18.05 -26.65
N PHE A 314 0.34 17.88 -27.85
CA PHE A 314 1.74 17.50 -28.00
C PHE A 314 2.67 18.58 -27.42
N VAL A 315 3.85 18.14 -27.00
CA VAL A 315 4.95 19.05 -26.65
C VAL A 315 5.30 19.94 -27.85
N SER A 316 5.77 21.15 -27.59
CA SER A 316 6.21 22.09 -28.64
C SER A 316 7.41 21.55 -29.41
N LEU A 317 7.66 22.09 -30.61
CA LEU A 317 8.81 21.69 -31.43
C LEU A 317 10.15 21.84 -30.68
N SER A 318 10.32 22.89 -29.88
CA SER A 318 11.53 23.09 -29.09
C SER A 318 11.68 22.05 -27.96
N GLU A 319 10.58 21.68 -27.32
CA GLU A 319 10.55 20.63 -26.30
C GLU A 319 10.80 19.26 -26.93
N GLU A 320 10.19 18.99 -28.08
CA GLU A 320 10.43 17.78 -28.88
C GLU A 320 11.89 17.62 -29.27
N GLU A 321 12.53 18.69 -29.76
CA GLU A 321 13.95 18.69 -30.10
C GLU A 321 14.85 18.44 -28.87
N SER A 322 14.47 18.99 -27.74
CA SER A 322 15.17 18.72 -26.45
C SER A 322 15.05 17.24 -26.08
N ILE A 323 13.86 16.62 -26.22
CA ILE A 323 13.65 15.19 -25.97
C ILE A 323 14.52 14.36 -26.93
N ILE A 324 14.45 14.61 -28.24
CA ILE A 324 15.26 13.91 -29.25
C ILE A 324 16.76 14.09 -28.99
N GLY A 325 17.17 15.28 -28.59
CA GLY A 325 18.56 15.55 -28.20
C GLY A 325 19.06 14.66 -27.06
N GLN A 326 18.24 14.46 -26.04
CA GLN A 326 18.56 13.57 -24.90
C GLN A 326 18.53 12.08 -25.30
N LEU A 327 17.76 11.72 -26.33
CA LEU A 327 17.66 10.36 -26.83
C LEU A 327 18.79 9.98 -27.80
N LYS A 328 19.60 10.93 -28.28
CA LYS A 328 20.72 10.63 -29.17
C LYS A 328 21.73 9.72 -28.46
N GLY A 329 22.12 8.63 -29.13
CA GLY A 329 23.10 7.66 -28.64
C GLY A 329 22.58 6.72 -27.55
N ILE A 330 21.27 6.57 -27.37
CA ILE A 330 20.67 5.70 -26.35
C ILE A 330 21.11 4.23 -26.50
N LYS A 331 21.27 3.74 -27.73
CA LYS A 331 21.77 2.36 -28.00
C LYS A 331 23.09 2.01 -27.35
N ARG A 332 23.98 3.00 -27.18
CA ARG A 332 25.28 2.80 -26.57
C ARG A 332 25.24 2.90 -25.04
N LYS A 333 24.14 3.43 -24.49
CA LYS A 333 24.04 3.73 -23.06
C LYS A 333 23.16 2.76 -22.29
N TYR A 334 22.17 2.16 -22.96
CA TYR A 334 21.14 1.35 -22.33
C TYR A 334 20.97 -0.01 -23.01
N ASP A 335 20.72 -1.02 -22.21
CA ASP A 335 20.46 -2.39 -22.65
C ASP A 335 18.99 -2.60 -23.02
N LEU A 336 18.10 -1.79 -22.38
CA LEU A 336 16.66 -1.83 -22.60
C LEU A 336 16.09 -0.41 -22.57
N VAL A 337 15.18 -0.11 -23.49
CA VAL A 337 14.38 1.12 -23.48
C VAL A 337 12.91 0.75 -23.42
N ILE A 338 12.19 1.33 -22.44
CA ILE A 338 10.76 1.15 -22.27
C ILE A 338 10.09 2.49 -22.57
N VAL A 339 9.19 2.48 -23.54
CA VAL A 339 8.37 3.65 -23.91
C VAL A 339 6.96 3.43 -23.36
N ALA A 340 6.50 4.32 -22.49
CA ALA A 340 5.18 4.26 -21.89
C ALA A 340 4.40 5.54 -22.26
N ASP A 341 3.67 5.43 -23.35
CA ASP A 341 2.82 6.51 -23.87
C ASP A 341 1.42 6.40 -23.23
N TYR A 342 1.04 7.41 -22.47
CA TYR A 342 -0.29 7.53 -21.87
C TYR A 342 -1.21 8.50 -22.60
N GLY A 343 -0.79 9.00 -23.78
CA GLY A 343 -1.56 9.89 -24.62
C GLY A 343 -1.64 11.32 -24.11
N HIS A 344 -0.68 11.75 -23.28
CA HIS A 344 -0.64 13.12 -22.75
C HIS A 344 0.37 14.01 -23.46
N GLY A 345 0.76 13.62 -24.69
CA GLY A 345 1.45 14.45 -25.65
C GLY A 345 2.97 14.51 -25.54
N MET A 346 3.60 13.66 -24.72
CA MET A 346 5.06 13.57 -24.69
C MET A 346 5.62 12.82 -25.89
N ILE A 347 4.97 11.75 -26.30
CA ILE A 347 5.40 10.89 -27.39
C ILE A 347 4.73 11.37 -28.68
N THR A 348 5.41 12.27 -29.41
CA THR A 348 4.92 12.74 -30.70
C THR A 348 5.22 11.72 -31.82
N PRO A 349 4.54 11.81 -32.99
CA PRO A 349 4.86 10.97 -34.12
C PRO A 349 6.35 11.03 -34.55
N ARG A 350 7.00 12.18 -34.39
CA ARG A 350 8.43 12.37 -34.71
C ARG A 350 9.32 11.64 -33.68
N ILE A 351 8.99 11.72 -32.40
CA ILE A 351 9.70 10.98 -31.31
C ILE A 351 9.50 9.48 -31.51
N ALA A 352 8.27 9.02 -31.76
CA ALA A 352 7.97 7.61 -32.05
C ALA A 352 8.76 7.10 -33.26
N LYS A 353 8.80 7.87 -34.37
CA LYS A 353 9.61 7.56 -35.56
C LYS A 353 11.11 7.53 -35.25
N PHE A 354 11.61 8.43 -34.40
CA PHE A 354 13.00 8.41 -33.96
C PHE A 354 13.32 7.14 -33.19
N LEU A 355 12.50 6.78 -32.20
CA LEU A 355 12.66 5.58 -31.37
C LEU A 355 12.55 4.28 -32.20
N SER A 356 11.61 4.19 -33.15
CA SER A 356 11.44 3.00 -33.99
C SER A 356 12.63 2.72 -34.95
N LYS A 357 13.42 3.72 -35.29
CA LYS A 357 14.66 3.55 -36.08
C LYS A 357 15.79 2.91 -35.26
N GLU A 358 15.64 2.91 -33.94
CA GLU A 358 16.59 2.34 -33.01
C GLU A 358 16.33 0.84 -32.83
N LYS A 359 16.47 0.03 -33.93
CA LYS A 359 16.02 -1.36 -34.13
C LYS A 359 16.39 -2.42 -33.07
N ASN A 360 17.11 -2.10 -32.01
CA ASN A 360 17.53 -3.09 -31.01
C ASN A 360 16.71 -3.06 -29.71
N PHE A 361 15.54 -2.37 -29.68
CA PHE A 361 14.82 -2.04 -28.45
C PHE A 361 13.31 -2.24 -28.55
N LEU A 362 12.85 -3.28 -29.14
CA LEU A 362 11.41 -3.60 -29.10
C LEU A 362 11.19 -4.99 -28.54
#